data_07fb90779c2931b7cd56ab67b8a4830d
#
_entry.id   07fb90779c2931b7cd56ab67b8a4830d
#
_cell.length_a   1.000
_cell.length_b   1.000
_cell.length_c   1.000
_cell.angle_alpha   90.00
_cell.angle_beta   90.00
_cell.angle_gamma   90.00
#
_symmetry.space_group_name_H-M   'P 1'
#
loop_
_entity.id
_entity.type
_entity.pdbx_description
1 polymer ?
#
loop_
_entity_poly.entity_id
_entity_poly.type
_entity_poly.pdbx_seq_one_letter_code
_entity_poly.pdbx_strand_id
1 'polypeptide(L)'
;MFSRSKTSTSDGVTPVGETPDEVTPTPGTPSDGTTGGVSGKGRPTPKRSVAQAANKRPLVPDDRKAARKAAREKARIDRERTYQAMQTGDERYMPAKDKGPVRRYVRDYVDARWNLGEFFLPVAFVFLFATFFTQRYPELSILVMLGLYGFLLLTIVDVWLLWRSLKKRLVAKFGELPRGLVMYTVTRAYQLRRSRLPRPMSKKRGSYPV
;
A
#
# COMPACT_ATOMS: atom_id res chain seq x y z
N MET A 1 -11.12 -25.78 -26.59
CA MET A 1 -12.49 -26.16 -26.97
C MET A 1 -13.23 -26.58 -25.72
N PHE A 2 -14.02 -25.68 -25.16
CA PHE A 2 -15.27 -25.94 -24.45
C PHE A 2 -15.88 -24.58 -24.13
N SER A 3 -16.73 -24.19 -25.07
CA SER A 3 -17.65 -23.07 -24.97
C SER A 3 -18.85 -23.49 -24.14
N ARG A 4 -19.29 -22.68 -23.21
CA ARG A 4 -20.61 -22.86 -22.57
C ARG A 4 -21.35 -21.54 -22.54
N SER A 5 -22.34 -21.51 -23.41
CA SER A 5 -23.27 -20.45 -23.68
C SER A 5 -24.18 -20.11 -22.50
N LYS A 6 -24.49 -18.84 -22.42
CA LYS A 6 -25.55 -18.24 -21.62
C LYS A 6 -26.90 -18.60 -22.16
N THR A 7 -27.86 -18.87 -21.30
CA THR A 7 -29.27 -18.78 -21.62
C THR A 7 -29.93 -17.81 -20.64
N SER A 8 -30.40 -16.73 -21.18
CA SER A 8 -31.30 -15.76 -20.57
C SER A 8 -32.73 -16.27 -20.73
N THR A 9 -33.52 -16.21 -19.67
CA THR A 9 -34.98 -16.21 -19.79
C THR A 9 -35.54 -15.16 -18.85
N SER A 10 -36.10 -14.16 -19.43
CA SER A 10 -37.03 -13.16 -18.89
C SER A 10 -38.43 -13.75 -18.83
N ASP A 11 -39.15 -13.36 -17.81
CA ASP A 11 -40.62 -13.15 -17.72
C ASP A 11 -40.89 -12.85 -16.26
N GLY A 12 -41.31 -11.69 -15.80
CA GLY A 12 -42.48 -10.93 -16.25
C GLY A 12 -43.74 -11.38 -15.52
N VAL A 13 -44.07 -10.72 -14.40
CA VAL A 13 -45.47 -10.44 -13.99
C VAL A 13 -45.48 -9.64 -12.66
N THR A 14 -45.88 -8.42 -12.69
CA THR A 14 -46.67 -7.68 -11.69
C THR A 14 -48.14 -7.86 -12.05
N PRO A 15 -49.17 -7.54 -11.25
CA PRO A 15 -49.25 -6.53 -10.19
C PRO A 15 -50.26 -6.81 -9.03
N VAL A 16 -50.49 -5.75 -8.21
CA VAL A 16 -51.76 -5.40 -7.45
C VAL A 16 -51.94 -6.16 -6.14
N GLY A 17 -52.01 -5.55 -4.99
CA GLY A 17 -52.76 -4.42 -4.49
C GLY A 17 -53.24 -4.75 -3.08
N GLU A 18 -53.41 -3.73 -2.32
CA GLU A 18 -54.26 -3.59 -1.14
C GLU A 18 -53.55 -3.41 0.21
N THR A 19 -53.50 -2.17 0.61
CA THR A 19 -53.72 -1.67 1.95
C THR A 19 -55.25 -1.72 2.23
N PRO A 20 -55.80 -1.64 3.43
CA PRO A 20 -55.35 -0.93 4.62
C PRO A 20 -55.59 -1.69 5.93
N ASP A 21 -55.08 -1.25 7.05
CA ASP A 21 -55.88 -0.84 8.21
C ASP A 21 -55.03 -0.23 9.33
N GLU A 22 -55.40 0.97 9.55
CA GLU A 22 -55.15 1.87 10.63
C GLU A 22 -55.80 1.35 11.93
N VAL A 23 -55.04 1.21 13.01
CA VAL A 23 -55.54 1.27 14.38
C VAL A 23 -54.56 2.01 15.27
N THR A 24 -54.88 3.27 15.46
CA THR A 24 -54.47 4.05 16.63
C THR A 24 -55.34 3.67 17.81
N PRO A 25 -54.81 3.63 19.02
CA PRO A 25 -55.40 4.48 20.05
C PRO A 25 -54.36 5.20 20.90
N THR A 26 -54.68 6.44 21.11
CA THR A 26 -54.22 7.46 22.03
C THR A 26 -54.75 7.22 23.45
N PRO A 27 -54.55 8.08 24.43
CA PRO A 27 -53.40 8.24 25.32
C PRO A 27 -53.74 8.00 26.79
N GLY A 28 -52.76 7.78 27.56
CA GLY A 28 -52.89 7.82 29.01
C GLY A 28 -51.73 8.55 29.65
N THR A 29 -51.93 9.81 29.96
CA THR A 29 -51.19 10.61 30.93
C THR A 29 -52.06 10.71 32.19
N PRO A 30 -51.61 11.07 33.37
CA PRO A 30 -50.29 11.41 33.89
C PRO A 30 -49.93 10.78 35.25
N SER A 31 -48.71 10.84 35.65
CA SER A 31 -48.44 11.29 37.04
C SER A 31 -46.99 11.75 37.19
N ASP A 32 -46.94 12.95 37.54
CA ASP A 32 -45.99 13.77 38.17
C ASP A 32 -45.14 13.04 39.23
N GLY A 33 -43.85 13.26 39.21
CA GLY A 33 -42.90 12.69 40.15
C GLY A 33 -41.50 13.26 39.94
N THR A 34 -41.41 14.56 40.15
CA THR A 34 -40.11 15.27 40.38
C THR A 34 -39.28 14.56 41.40
N THR A 35 -38.11 14.03 41.00
CA THR A 35 -36.91 14.03 41.81
C THR A 35 -35.68 13.92 40.92
N GLY A 36 -34.92 14.99 40.90
CA GLY A 36 -33.61 15.05 40.29
C GLY A 36 -32.65 13.98 40.87
N GLY A 37 -32.56 12.87 40.17
CA GLY A 37 -31.60 11.81 40.43
C GLY A 37 -30.31 12.08 39.68
N VAL A 38 -29.32 12.58 40.36
CA VAL A 38 -27.92 12.57 40.00
C VAL A 38 -27.62 11.26 39.31
N SER A 39 -27.22 11.28 38.07
CA SER A 39 -26.72 10.13 37.29
C SER A 39 -25.43 9.63 37.94
N GLY A 40 -25.54 9.06 39.14
CA GLY A 40 -24.47 8.48 39.93
C GLY A 40 -24.47 6.97 39.71
N LYS A 41 -23.38 6.43 39.27
CA LYS A 41 -22.77 5.11 39.54
C LYS A 41 -23.65 4.01 40.20
N GLY A 42 -24.85 3.83 39.74
CA GLY A 42 -25.82 2.87 40.36
C GLY A 42 -26.01 1.57 39.58
N ARG A 43 -25.32 1.35 38.46
CA ARG A 43 -25.44 0.09 37.73
C ARG A 43 -24.40 -0.90 38.25
N PRO A 44 -24.82 -2.05 38.82
CA PRO A 44 -23.87 -3.04 39.26
C PRO A 44 -22.94 -3.46 38.11
N THR A 45 -21.63 -3.41 38.37
CA THR A 45 -20.64 -3.85 37.39
C THR A 45 -20.91 -5.31 37.04
N PRO A 46 -21.07 -5.67 35.76
CA PRO A 46 -21.32 -7.06 35.37
C PRO A 46 -20.19 -7.95 35.88
N LYS A 47 -20.56 -9.11 36.40
CA LYS A 47 -19.58 -10.10 36.89
C LYS A 47 -18.52 -10.35 35.81
N ARG A 48 -17.25 -10.44 36.23
CA ARG A 48 -16.10 -10.63 35.32
C ARG A 48 -16.31 -11.78 34.32
N SER A 49 -16.96 -12.85 34.74
CA SER A 49 -17.29 -13.99 33.87
C SER A 49 -18.25 -13.61 32.74
N VAL A 50 -19.23 -12.74 33.00
CA VAL A 50 -20.19 -12.27 31.99
C VAL A 50 -19.51 -11.31 31.03
N ALA A 51 -18.70 -10.39 31.52
CA ALA A 51 -17.91 -9.48 30.67
C ALA A 51 -16.89 -10.24 29.79
N GLN A 52 -16.25 -11.27 30.36
CA GLN A 52 -15.34 -12.12 29.60
C GLN A 52 -16.09 -12.99 28.58
N ALA A 53 -17.29 -13.52 28.91
CA ALA A 53 -18.09 -14.28 27.98
C ALA A 53 -18.56 -13.44 26.78
N ALA A 54 -18.96 -12.19 27.02
CA ALA A 54 -19.35 -11.25 25.97
C ALA A 54 -18.18 -10.90 25.03
N ASN A 55 -16.94 -10.89 25.54
CA ASN A 55 -15.74 -10.61 24.76
C ASN A 55 -15.07 -11.86 24.16
N LYS A 56 -15.50 -13.06 24.53
CA LYS A 56 -15.02 -14.31 23.94
C LYS A 56 -15.55 -14.43 22.51
N ARG A 57 -14.73 -14.02 21.56
CA ARG A 57 -14.97 -14.37 20.14
C ARG A 57 -14.63 -15.86 19.96
N PRO A 58 -15.52 -16.66 19.36
CA PRO A 58 -15.21 -18.04 19.05
C PRO A 58 -13.99 -18.07 18.13
N LEU A 59 -13.01 -18.93 18.48
CA LEU A 59 -11.77 -19.12 17.70
C LEU A 59 -12.06 -19.63 16.29
N VAL A 60 -13.17 -20.35 16.12
CA VAL A 60 -13.62 -20.85 14.83
C VAL A 60 -14.96 -20.16 14.52
N PRO A 61 -15.06 -19.39 13.46
CA PRO A 61 -16.34 -18.81 13.04
C PRO A 61 -17.27 -19.92 12.58
N ASP A 62 -18.55 -19.83 12.99
CA ASP A 62 -19.60 -20.80 12.64
C ASP A 62 -19.82 -20.88 11.12
N ASP A 63 -19.72 -19.75 10.44
CA ASP A 63 -19.72 -19.69 8.98
C ASP A 63 -18.36 -19.31 8.43
N ARG A 64 -17.58 -20.34 8.05
CA ARG A 64 -16.26 -20.18 7.42
C ARG A 64 -16.31 -19.42 6.10
N LYS A 65 -17.40 -19.53 5.34
CA LYS A 65 -17.52 -18.89 4.04
C LYS A 65 -17.75 -17.38 4.19
N ALA A 66 -18.64 -16.98 5.11
CA ALA A 66 -18.87 -15.58 5.44
C ALA A 66 -17.63 -14.93 6.07
N ALA A 67 -16.95 -15.61 7.00
CA ALA A 67 -15.71 -15.13 7.60
C ALA A 67 -14.61 -14.93 6.57
N ARG A 68 -14.48 -15.86 5.60
CA ARG A 68 -13.51 -15.73 4.51
C ARG A 68 -13.83 -14.56 3.57
N LYS A 69 -15.11 -14.32 3.29
CA LYS A 69 -15.55 -13.18 2.50
C LYS A 69 -15.23 -11.86 3.21
N ALA A 70 -15.59 -11.74 4.48
CA ALA A 70 -15.30 -10.57 5.30
C ALA A 70 -13.78 -10.31 5.43
N ALA A 71 -12.97 -11.37 5.60
CA ALA A 71 -11.51 -11.25 5.63
C ALA A 71 -10.93 -10.75 4.30
N ARG A 72 -11.47 -11.20 3.16
CA ARG A 72 -11.06 -10.72 1.84
C ARG A 72 -11.43 -9.26 1.61
N GLU A 73 -12.62 -8.84 2.00
CA GLU A 73 -13.04 -7.44 1.91
C GLU A 73 -12.19 -6.54 2.79
N LYS A 74 -11.91 -6.96 4.02
CA LYS A 74 -11.00 -6.24 4.92
C LYS A 74 -9.60 -6.11 4.32
N ALA A 75 -9.04 -7.21 3.82
CA ALA A 75 -7.74 -7.20 3.17
C ALA A 75 -7.71 -6.32 1.90
N ARG A 76 -8.83 -6.21 1.17
CA ARG A 76 -8.96 -5.31 0.03
C ARG A 76 -8.91 -3.85 0.47
N ILE A 77 -9.71 -3.49 1.46
CA ILE A 77 -9.75 -2.13 2.02
C ILE A 77 -8.37 -1.73 2.57
N ASP A 78 -7.69 -2.63 3.28
CA ASP A 78 -6.35 -2.37 3.82
C ASP A 78 -5.31 -2.16 2.70
N ARG A 79 -5.39 -2.93 1.61
CA ARG A 79 -4.53 -2.72 0.43
C ARG A 79 -4.80 -1.39 -0.25
N GLU A 80 -6.06 -1.01 -0.42
CA GLU A 80 -6.45 0.27 -1.01
C GLU A 80 -5.95 1.45 -0.15
N ARG A 81 -6.09 1.37 1.17
CA ARG A 81 -5.55 2.36 2.12
C ARG A 81 -4.03 2.46 2.03
N THR A 82 -3.35 1.31 2.01
CA THR A 82 -1.89 1.26 1.86
C THR A 82 -1.44 1.86 0.53
N TYR A 83 -2.14 1.55 -0.56
CA TYR A 83 -1.83 2.11 -1.87
C TYR A 83 -2.04 3.62 -1.92
N GLN A 84 -3.15 4.12 -1.37
CA GLN A 84 -3.41 5.56 -1.24
C GLN A 84 -2.33 6.24 -0.38
N ALA A 85 -1.95 5.64 0.75
CA ALA A 85 -0.89 6.15 1.60
C ALA A 85 0.47 6.24 0.88
N MET A 86 0.78 5.26 0.02
CA MET A 86 1.98 5.32 -0.82
C MET A 86 1.91 6.41 -1.90
N GLN A 87 0.71 6.83 -2.32
CA GLN A 87 0.54 7.92 -3.27
C GLN A 87 0.56 9.31 -2.61
N THR A 88 -0.06 9.44 -1.44
CA THR A 88 -0.20 10.71 -0.71
C THR A 88 0.96 11.00 0.22
N GLY A 89 1.74 9.97 0.60
CA GLY A 89 2.84 10.10 1.55
C GLY A 89 2.43 9.95 3.02
N ASP A 90 1.19 9.47 3.30
CA ASP A 90 0.72 9.26 4.67
C ASP A 90 1.43 8.08 5.33
N GLU A 91 2.32 8.37 6.30
CA GLU A 91 3.12 7.36 6.98
C GLU A 91 2.30 6.41 7.86
N ARG A 92 1.06 6.75 8.25
CA ARG A 92 0.24 5.94 9.16
C ARG A 92 -0.10 4.58 8.55
N TYR A 93 -0.44 4.57 7.27
CA TYR A 93 -0.86 3.38 6.53
C TYR A 93 0.22 2.81 5.61
N MET A 94 1.43 3.38 5.62
CA MET A 94 2.54 2.85 4.85
C MET A 94 2.98 1.48 5.35
N PRO A 95 3.48 0.62 4.46
CA PRO A 95 4.12 -0.65 4.83
C PRO A 95 5.31 -0.43 5.77
N ALA A 96 5.55 -1.38 6.67
CA ALA A 96 6.67 -1.31 7.62
C ALA A 96 8.04 -1.13 6.94
N LYS A 97 8.18 -1.65 5.70
CA LYS A 97 9.41 -1.51 4.89
C LYS A 97 9.69 -0.06 4.43
N ASP A 98 8.67 0.81 4.39
CA ASP A 98 8.79 2.18 3.89
C ASP A 98 8.58 3.23 5.00
N LYS A 99 8.18 2.78 6.21
CA LYS A 99 7.88 3.63 7.36
C LYS A 99 9.14 4.03 8.12
N GLY A 100 9.16 5.27 8.61
CA GLY A 100 10.19 5.77 9.52
C GLY A 100 11.00 6.94 8.96
N PRO A 101 11.56 7.79 9.88
CA PRO A 101 12.23 9.03 9.49
C PRO A 101 13.50 8.79 8.67
N VAL A 102 14.27 7.75 9.01
CA VAL A 102 15.48 7.38 8.25
C VAL A 102 15.14 7.02 6.81
N ARG A 103 14.10 6.18 6.62
CA ARG A 103 13.69 5.75 5.28
C ARG A 103 13.06 6.89 4.48
N ARG A 104 12.36 7.80 5.15
CA ARG A 104 11.86 9.03 4.52
C ARG A 104 13.02 9.87 3.98
N TYR A 105 14.04 10.11 4.79
CA TYR A 105 15.23 10.85 4.37
C TYR A 105 15.92 10.19 3.17
N VAL A 106 16.05 8.86 3.19
CA VAL A 106 16.62 8.10 2.04
C VAL A 106 15.79 8.29 0.78
N ARG A 107 14.45 8.22 0.88
CA ARG A 107 13.56 8.43 -0.26
C ARG A 107 13.78 9.80 -0.87
N ASP A 108 13.72 10.84 -0.03
CA ASP A 108 13.83 12.23 -0.48
C ASP A 108 15.21 12.50 -1.09
N TYR A 109 16.27 11.92 -0.52
CA TYR A 109 17.63 12.06 -1.05
C TYR A 109 17.83 11.38 -2.41
N VAL A 110 17.35 10.14 -2.56
CA VAL A 110 17.44 9.39 -3.83
C VAL A 110 16.58 10.04 -4.91
N ASP A 111 15.42 10.59 -4.55
CA ASP A 111 14.49 11.23 -5.48
C ASP A 111 14.95 12.63 -5.90
N ALA A 112 15.78 13.29 -5.08
CA ALA A 112 16.36 14.58 -5.42
C ALA A 112 17.47 14.47 -6.48
N ARG A 113 18.16 13.31 -6.56
CA ARG A 113 19.27 13.09 -7.48
C ARG A 113 18.81 12.51 -8.82
N TRP A 114 19.60 12.74 -9.86
CA TRP A 114 19.58 11.96 -11.09
C TRP A 114 20.33 10.64 -10.84
N ASN A 115 19.66 9.51 -11.01
CA ASN A 115 20.26 8.20 -10.83
C ASN A 115 20.40 7.52 -12.19
N LEU A 116 21.58 7.06 -12.51
CA LEU A 116 21.84 6.27 -13.74
C LEU A 116 21.03 4.97 -13.75
N GLY A 117 20.78 4.39 -12.57
CA GLY A 117 19.97 3.20 -12.43
C GLY A 117 18.53 3.34 -12.96
N GLU A 118 17.97 4.56 -13.02
CA GLU A 118 16.65 4.80 -13.62
C GLU A 118 16.60 4.45 -15.10
N PHE A 119 17.72 4.66 -15.80
CA PHE A 119 17.85 4.41 -17.22
C PHE A 119 18.32 2.99 -17.54
N PHE A 120 18.65 2.20 -16.53
CA PHE A 120 19.19 0.87 -16.73
C PHE A 120 18.28 -0.02 -17.59
N LEU A 121 16.97 -0.10 -17.24
CA LEU A 121 16.03 -0.93 -17.98
C LEU A 121 15.85 -0.47 -19.43
N PRO A 122 15.53 0.80 -19.73
CA PRO A 122 15.36 1.23 -21.12
C PRO A 122 16.64 1.09 -21.93
N VAL A 123 17.82 1.39 -21.36
CA VAL A 123 19.10 1.25 -22.04
C VAL A 123 19.45 -0.21 -22.29
N ALA A 124 19.27 -1.08 -21.30
CA ALA A 124 19.46 -2.53 -21.46
C ALA A 124 18.56 -3.09 -22.56
N PHE A 125 17.33 -2.58 -22.68
CA PHE A 125 16.42 -2.97 -23.73
C PHE A 125 16.92 -2.56 -25.12
N VAL A 126 17.47 -1.35 -25.24
CA VAL A 126 18.11 -0.88 -26.50
C VAL A 126 19.30 -1.77 -26.88
N PHE A 127 20.16 -2.12 -25.93
CA PHE A 127 21.29 -3.03 -26.18
C PHE A 127 20.81 -4.43 -26.56
N LEU A 128 19.75 -4.93 -25.92
CA LEU A 128 19.16 -6.21 -26.26
C LEU A 128 18.66 -6.22 -27.72
N PHE A 129 17.94 -5.18 -28.14
CA PHE A 129 17.52 -5.05 -29.52
C PHE A 129 18.70 -4.93 -30.48
N ALA A 130 19.72 -4.13 -30.14
CA ALA A 130 20.92 -3.99 -30.96
C ALA A 130 21.60 -5.33 -31.22
N THR A 131 21.58 -6.24 -30.23
CA THR A 131 22.17 -7.59 -30.37
C THR A 131 21.51 -8.38 -31.51
N PHE A 132 20.19 -8.23 -31.73
CA PHE A 132 19.50 -8.91 -32.85
C PHE A 132 19.97 -8.43 -34.22
N PHE A 133 20.25 -7.14 -34.34
CA PHE A 133 20.69 -6.57 -35.63
C PHE A 133 22.18 -6.82 -35.91
N THR A 134 22.97 -7.01 -34.86
CA THR A 134 24.43 -7.19 -34.98
C THR A 134 24.86 -8.65 -35.12
N GLN A 135 23.95 -9.62 -35.10
CA GLN A 135 24.28 -11.06 -35.18
C GLN A 135 25.08 -11.44 -36.44
N ARG A 136 24.91 -10.70 -37.52
CA ARG A 136 25.65 -10.94 -38.78
C ARG A 136 27.07 -10.36 -38.77
N TYR A 137 27.38 -9.50 -37.83
CA TYR A 137 28.66 -8.77 -37.72
C TYR A 137 29.29 -9.03 -36.36
N PRO A 138 30.18 -10.03 -36.22
CA PRO A 138 30.75 -10.43 -34.93
C PRO A 138 31.42 -9.27 -34.19
N GLU A 139 32.13 -8.40 -34.92
CA GLU A 139 32.84 -7.24 -34.34
C GLU A 139 31.87 -6.26 -33.69
N LEU A 140 30.72 -5.97 -34.34
CA LEU A 140 29.67 -5.12 -33.78
C LEU A 140 28.98 -5.77 -32.57
N SER A 141 28.80 -7.09 -32.59
CA SER A 141 28.22 -7.82 -31.45
C SER A 141 29.10 -7.71 -30.19
N ILE A 142 30.44 -7.81 -30.37
CA ILE A 142 31.38 -7.63 -29.28
C ILE A 142 31.32 -6.20 -28.73
N LEU A 143 31.23 -5.20 -29.61
CA LEU A 143 31.15 -3.79 -29.20
C LEU A 143 29.86 -3.51 -28.42
N VAL A 144 28.71 -4.04 -28.88
CA VAL A 144 27.42 -3.93 -28.20
C VAL A 144 27.48 -4.58 -26.81
N MET A 145 28.08 -5.77 -26.72
CA MET A 145 28.24 -6.48 -25.45
C MET A 145 29.17 -5.71 -24.47
N LEU A 146 30.29 -5.18 -24.96
CA LEU A 146 31.16 -4.32 -24.16
C LEU A 146 30.45 -3.06 -23.69
N GLY A 147 29.64 -2.44 -24.54
CA GLY A 147 28.84 -1.28 -24.19
C GLY A 147 27.83 -1.59 -23.05
N LEU A 148 27.15 -2.74 -23.12
CA LEU A 148 26.22 -3.18 -22.09
C LEU A 148 26.92 -3.42 -20.76
N TYR A 149 28.04 -4.15 -20.76
CA TYR A 149 28.81 -4.39 -19.53
C TYR A 149 29.43 -3.11 -18.96
N GLY A 150 29.93 -2.24 -19.81
CA GLY A 150 30.44 -0.93 -19.43
C GLY A 150 29.34 -0.07 -18.77
N PHE A 151 28.15 -0.05 -19.34
CA PHE A 151 27.01 0.65 -18.77
C PHE A 151 26.55 0.03 -17.43
N LEU A 152 26.53 -1.30 -17.33
CA LEU A 152 26.24 -2.00 -16.07
C LEU A 152 27.24 -1.61 -14.97
N LEU A 153 28.52 -1.64 -15.27
CA LEU A 153 29.57 -1.26 -14.34
C LEU A 153 29.42 0.20 -13.90
N LEU A 154 29.12 1.08 -14.82
CA LEU A 154 28.93 2.51 -14.54
C LEU A 154 27.71 2.72 -13.62
N THR A 155 26.61 1.97 -13.78
CA THR A 155 25.46 2.04 -12.88
C THR A 155 25.80 1.51 -11.48
N ILE A 156 26.62 0.47 -11.36
CA ILE A 156 27.08 -0.06 -10.07
C ILE A 156 27.93 0.99 -9.34
N VAL A 157 28.87 1.63 -10.05
CA VAL A 157 29.69 2.70 -9.49
C VAL A 157 28.82 3.88 -9.05
N ASP A 158 27.83 4.31 -9.83
CA ASP A 158 26.92 5.39 -9.45
C ASP A 158 26.15 5.07 -8.17
N VAL A 159 25.63 3.85 -8.03
CA VAL A 159 24.92 3.40 -6.82
C VAL A 159 25.88 3.32 -5.62
N TRP A 160 27.11 2.88 -5.81
CA TRP A 160 28.11 2.86 -4.76
C TRP A 160 28.46 4.27 -4.27
N LEU A 161 28.66 5.22 -5.18
CA LEU A 161 28.90 6.63 -4.86
C LEU A 161 27.69 7.25 -4.15
N LEU A 162 26.48 6.94 -4.62
CA LEU A 162 25.24 7.34 -3.98
C LEU A 162 25.20 6.85 -2.52
N TRP A 163 25.43 5.55 -2.31
CA TRP A 163 25.43 4.98 -0.98
C TRP A 163 26.51 5.58 -0.07
N ARG A 164 27.71 5.75 -0.58
CA ARG A 164 28.83 6.36 0.18
C ARG A 164 28.48 7.77 0.67
N SER A 165 27.91 8.58 -0.20
CA SER A 165 27.47 9.95 0.11
C SER A 165 26.29 9.97 1.10
N LEU A 166 25.28 9.15 0.84
CA LEU A 166 24.08 9.02 1.67
C LEU A 166 24.42 8.51 3.08
N LYS A 167 25.25 7.47 3.19
CA LYS A 167 25.70 6.91 4.47
C LYS A 167 26.32 7.96 5.37
N LYS A 168 27.22 8.81 4.84
CA LYS A 168 27.84 9.88 5.62
C LYS A 168 26.82 10.82 6.23
N ARG A 169 25.81 11.24 5.46
CA ARG A 169 24.74 12.15 5.91
C ARG A 169 23.81 11.48 6.92
N LEU A 170 23.48 10.21 6.70
CA LEU A 170 22.60 9.46 7.59
C LEU A 170 23.25 9.24 8.96
N VAL A 171 24.51 8.87 9.00
CA VAL A 171 25.27 8.68 10.27
C VAL A 171 25.36 10.00 11.02
N ALA A 172 25.63 11.12 10.33
CA ALA A 172 25.70 12.44 10.94
C ALA A 172 24.34 12.89 11.53
N LYS A 173 23.21 12.49 10.93
CA LYS A 173 21.88 12.96 11.33
C LYS A 173 21.17 12.01 12.30
N PHE A 174 21.30 10.71 12.13
CA PHE A 174 20.53 9.69 12.87
C PHE A 174 21.40 8.76 13.73
N GLY A 175 22.72 8.79 13.58
CA GLY A 175 23.66 7.92 14.28
C GLY A 175 23.61 6.49 13.79
N GLU A 176 22.69 5.68 14.32
CA GLU A 176 22.55 4.27 13.92
C GLU A 176 21.71 4.08 12.66
N LEU A 177 22.15 3.15 11.81
CA LEU A 177 21.47 2.84 10.56
C LEU A 177 20.71 1.51 10.70
N PRO A 178 19.40 1.49 10.39
CA PRO A 178 18.63 0.26 10.39
C PRO A 178 19.13 -0.72 9.33
N ARG A 179 19.07 -2.01 9.66
CA ARG A 179 19.47 -3.08 8.73
C ARG A 179 18.63 -3.05 7.45
N GLY A 180 19.26 -3.41 6.31
CA GLY A 180 18.57 -3.48 5.02
C GLY A 180 18.42 -2.14 4.27
N LEU A 181 18.98 -1.06 4.80
CA LEU A 181 18.87 0.27 4.19
C LEU A 181 19.62 0.36 2.84
N VAL A 182 20.71 -0.39 2.70
CA VAL A 182 21.48 -0.50 1.44
C VAL A 182 20.59 -1.01 0.32
N MET A 183 19.97 -2.18 0.54
CA MET A 183 19.09 -2.79 -0.47
C MET A 183 17.90 -1.89 -0.80
N TYR A 184 17.36 -1.22 0.21
CA TYR A 184 16.27 -0.25 0.01
C TYR A 184 16.72 0.91 -0.90
N THR A 185 17.91 1.46 -0.67
CA THR A 185 18.47 2.54 -1.48
C THR A 185 18.74 2.08 -2.92
N VAL A 186 19.35 0.90 -3.07
CA VAL A 186 19.66 0.32 -4.38
C VAL A 186 18.39 0.07 -5.19
N THR A 187 17.41 -0.63 -4.61
CA THR A 187 16.16 -0.93 -5.31
C THR A 187 15.42 0.34 -5.72
N ARG A 188 15.46 1.38 -4.89
CA ARG A 188 14.84 2.67 -5.22
C ARG A 188 15.60 3.42 -6.32
N ALA A 189 16.94 3.35 -6.35
CA ALA A 189 17.76 3.99 -7.37
C ALA A 189 17.54 3.40 -8.77
N TYR A 190 17.27 2.08 -8.85
CA TYR A 190 16.96 1.40 -10.13
C TYR A 190 15.50 1.57 -10.59
N GLN A 191 14.58 1.93 -9.69
CA GLN A 191 13.20 2.18 -10.08
C GLN A 191 13.09 3.49 -10.86
N LEU A 192 12.34 3.46 -11.97
CA LEU A 192 11.96 4.65 -12.70
C LEU A 192 11.20 5.61 -11.78
N ARG A 193 11.61 6.87 -11.71
CA ARG A 193 11.00 7.87 -10.81
C ARG A 193 9.48 7.97 -10.96
N ARG A 194 8.98 7.79 -12.18
CA ARG A 194 7.54 7.88 -12.49
C ARG A 194 6.73 6.73 -11.87
N SER A 195 7.33 5.56 -11.73
CA SER A 195 6.70 4.35 -11.19
C SER A 195 7.04 4.06 -9.73
N ARG A 196 7.87 4.91 -9.08
CA ARG A 196 8.24 4.72 -7.67
C ARG A 196 7.04 4.78 -6.75
N LEU A 197 6.95 3.78 -5.87
CA LEU A 197 6.05 3.77 -4.72
C LEU A 197 6.89 3.58 -3.44
N PRO A 198 6.72 4.42 -2.41
CA PRO A 198 5.92 5.66 -2.30
C PRO A 198 6.35 6.75 -3.28
N ARG A 199 5.37 7.55 -3.73
CA ARG A 199 5.65 8.62 -4.69
C ARG A 199 6.65 9.64 -4.13
N PRO A 200 7.53 10.19 -4.99
CA PRO A 200 8.41 11.29 -4.61
C PRO A 200 7.58 12.48 -4.12
N MET A 201 7.85 12.95 -2.90
CA MET A 201 7.17 14.10 -2.32
C MET A 201 7.61 15.41 -3.01
N SER A 202 8.88 15.50 -3.38
CA SER A 202 9.40 16.64 -4.13
C SER A 202 9.18 16.46 -5.64
N LYS A 203 8.51 17.41 -6.30
CA LYS A 203 8.35 17.41 -7.75
C LYS A 203 9.64 17.79 -8.48
N LYS A 204 10.45 18.66 -7.88
CA LYS A 204 11.69 19.17 -8.48
C LYS A 204 12.88 18.30 -8.08
N ARG A 205 13.75 18.00 -9.04
CA ARG A 205 15.07 17.39 -8.76
C ARG A 205 15.99 18.49 -8.20
N GLY A 206 16.94 18.10 -7.35
CA GLY A 206 17.87 19.02 -6.71
C GLY A 206 17.44 19.51 -5.32
N SER A 207 16.20 19.24 -4.88
CA SER A 207 15.76 19.56 -3.52
C SER A 207 16.18 18.46 -2.55
N TYR A 208 17.40 18.58 -2.04
CA TYR A 208 17.89 17.62 -1.04
C TYR A 208 17.23 17.89 0.32
N PRO A 209 16.92 16.84 1.09
CA PRO A 209 16.44 16.99 2.45
C PRO A 209 17.55 17.57 3.34
N VAL A 210 17.18 18.51 4.17
CA VAL A 210 18.05 19.17 5.17
C VAL A 210 18.17 18.32 6.43
#